data_530a7043e122cb454e6f3ac70b630794
#
_entry.id   530a7043e122cb454e6f3ac70b630794
#
_cell.length_a   1.000
_cell.length_b   1.000
_cell.length_c   1.000
_cell.angle_alpha   90.00
_cell.angle_beta   90.00
_cell.angle_gamma   90.00
#
_symmetry.space_group_name_H-M   'P 1'
#
loop_
_entity.id
_entity.type
_entity.pdbx_description
1 polymer ?
#
loop_
_entity_poly.entity_id
_entity_poly.type
_entity_poly.pdbx_seq_one_letter_code
_entity_poly.pdbx_strand_id
1 'polypeptide(L)'
;MNMFEIAHSLHRQFGSDQWCIYRGKHLMTFVDNHDVTRLASILTNKKHIPLAYGLLMGMPGIPCLYYGSEWAEPGEKAPDNDYALRPCFEEPKPNELTEFIKKLIRVRQESDALCNGAYKNVVIQNHQLVFERCSEKERVIVAINAADYPYTANAGELNGTAADLLTGETVTMNGQLELKPYSVQ
;
A
#
# COMPACT_ATOMS: atom_id res chain seq x y z
N MET A 1 13.68 -6.02 1.19
CA MET A 1 12.79 -4.89 0.76
C MET A 1 13.41 -3.64 1.31
N ASN A 2 13.47 -2.57 0.53
CA ASN A 2 14.07 -1.31 0.96
C ASN A 2 13.02 -0.21 0.83
N MET A 3 12.46 0.24 1.94
CA MET A 3 11.41 1.27 1.95
C MET A 3 11.93 2.67 1.56
N PHE A 4 13.24 2.93 1.64
CA PHE A 4 13.81 4.19 1.16
C PHE A 4 13.59 4.40 -0.33
N GLU A 5 13.77 3.36 -1.16
CA GLU A 5 13.55 3.46 -2.60
C GLU A 5 12.08 3.67 -2.94
N ILE A 6 11.18 2.99 -2.22
CA ILE A 6 9.73 3.17 -2.39
C ILE A 6 9.33 4.59 -2.02
N ALA A 7 9.74 5.05 -0.83
CA ALA A 7 9.43 6.39 -0.33
C ALA A 7 9.98 7.49 -1.25
N HIS A 8 11.23 7.34 -1.74
CA HIS A 8 11.83 8.27 -2.68
C HIS A 8 11.06 8.31 -4.01
N SER A 9 10.71 7.15 -4.55
CA SER A 9 9.96 7.05 -5.81
C SER A 9 8.57 7.67 -5.69
N LEU A 10 7.86 7.41 -4.60
CA LEU A 10 6.54 8.01 -4.34
C LEU A 10 6.64 9.52 -4.20
N HIS A 11 7.62 10.01 -3.42
CA HIS A 11 7.82 11.45 -3.26
C HIS A 11 8.17 12.13 -4.59
N ARG A 12 9.12 11.57 -5.34
CA ARG A 12 9.52 12.08 -6.64
C ARG A 12 8.34 12.14 -7.63
N GLN A 13 7.46 11.17 -7.58
CA GLN A 13 6.32 11.09 -8.51
C GLN A 13 5.17 11.98 -8.06
N PHE A 14 4.76 11.91 -6.80
CA PHE A 14 3.49 12.42 -6.31
C PHE A 14 3.60 13.45 -5.18
N GLY A 15 4.81 13.81 -4.76
CA GLY A 15 5.01 14.85 -3.75
C GLY A 15 4.47 16.21 -4.16
N SER A 16 4.42 17.14 -3.21
CA SER A 16 3.91 18.50 -3.40
C SER A 16 4.93 19.46 -4.01
N ASP A 17 6.21 19.09 -4.06
CA ASP A 17 7.27 19.95 -4.57
C ASP A 17 7.13 20.22 -6.07
N GLN A 18 7.65 21.37 -6.51
CA GLN A 18 7.53 21.78 -7.92
C GLN A 18 8.24 20.84 -8.90
N TRP A 19 9.27 20.13 -8.44
CA TRP A 19 10.04 19.17 -9.24
C TRP A 19 9.42 17.76 -9.30
N CYS A 20 8.33 17.50 -8.55
CA CYS A 20 7.64 16.22 -8.59
C CYS A 20 6.94 16.01 -9.93
N ILE A 21 7.21 14.84 -10.56
CA ILE A 21 6.91 14.56 -11.97
C ILE A 21 5.41 14.58 -12.25
N TYR A 22 4.61 13.99 -11.35
CA TYR A 22 3.17 13.79 -11.53
C TYR A 22 2.34 14.55 -10.49
N ARG A 23 2.88 15.64 -9.96
CA ARG A 23 2.14 16.48 -9.00
C ARG A 23 0.76 16.87 -9.53
N GLY A 24 -0.28 16.59 -8.74
CA GLY A 24 -1.67 16.86 -9.09
C GLY A 24 -2.24 15.98 -10.21
N LYS A 25 -1.54 14.89 -10.57
CA LYS A 25 -2.02 13.90 -11.54
C LYS A 25 -2.49 12.63 -10.83
N HIS A 26 -3.57 12.04 -11.36
CA HIS A 26 -4.07 10.73 -10.94
C HIS A 26 -3.70 9.72 -12.01
N LEU A 27 -2.61 8.98 -11.78
CA LEU A 27 -2.17 7.92 -12.68
C LEU A 27 -2.70 6.57 -12.21
N MET A 28 -2.95 5.67 -13.13
CA MET A 28 -3.22 4.28 -12.79
C MET A 28 -1.99 3.65 -12.13
N THR A 29 -2.20 3.01 -10.98
CA THR A 29 -1.17 2.33 -10.20
C THR A 29 -1.55 0.87 -9.99
N PHE A 30 -0.57 -0.02 -10.01
CA PHE A 30 -0.79 -1.47 -9.83
C PHE A 30 0.45 -2.12 -9.24
N VAL A 31 0.29 -3.32 -8.68
CA VAL A 31 1.40 -4.15 -8.19
C VAL A 31 1.82 -5.21 -9.21
N ASP A 32 0.89 -5.63 -10.06
CA ASP A 32 1.11 -6.51 -11.20
C ASP A 32 0.02 -6.32 -12.26
N ASN A 33 0.25 -6.88 -13.45
CA ASN A 33 -0.68 -6.86 -14.58
C ASN A 33 -0.40 -8.03 -15.55
N HIS A 34 -1.00 -7.99 -16.74
CA HIS A 34 -0.87 -8.99 -17.77
C HIS A 34 0.48 -9.02 -18.52
N ASP A 35 1.39 -8.07 -18.24
CA ASP A 35 2.68 -7.92 -18.93
C ASP A 35 3.89 -8.14 -18.02
N VAL A 36 3.69 -8.28 -16.72
CA VAL A 36 4.76 -8.47 -15.74
C VAL A 36 4.51 -9.71 -14.89
N THR A 37 5.58 -10.30 -14.36
CA THR A 37 5.48 -11.40 -13.39
C THR A 37 4.58 -10.99 -12.24
N ARG A 38 3.66 -11.87 -11.86
CA ARG A 38 2.69 -11.61 -10.81
C ARG A 38 3.36 -11.40 -9.45
N LEU A 39 2.79 -10.52 -8.63
CA LEU A 39 3.31 -10.18 -7.31
C LEU A 39 3.55 -11.43 -6.44
N ALA A 40 2.64 -12.40 -6.50
CA ALA A 40 2.76 -13.66 -5.78
C ALA A 40 3.97 -14.51 -6.20
N SER A 41 4.47 -14.36 -7.43
CA SER A 41 5.70 -15.02 -7.88
C SER A 41 6.96 -14.20 -7.56
N ILE A 42 6.87 -12.86 -7.54
CA ILE A 42 7.99 -11.97 -7.23
C ILE A 42 8.37 -12.05 -5.74
N LEU A 43 7.38 -12.04 -4.85
CA LEU A 43 7.61 -11.98 -3.41
C LEU A 43 7.90 -13.37 -2.83
N THR A 44 9.14 -13.59 -2.39
CA THR A 44 9.55 -14.82 -1.70
C THR A 44 8.87 -14.97 -0.34
N ASN A 45 8.78 -13.90 0.44
CA ASN A 45 8.01 -13.89 1.68
C ASN A 45 6.55 -13.48 1.40
N LYS A 46 5.64 -14.45 1.47
CA LYS A 46 4.22 -14.24 1.18
C LYS A 46 3.51 -13.30 2.17
N LYS A 47 4.06 -13.10 3.37
CA LYS A 47 3.55 -12.12 4.34
C LYS A 47 3.68 -10.67 3.85
N HIS A 48 4.51 -10.43 2.82
CA HIS A 48 4.62 -9.11 2.19
C HIS A 48 3.52 -8.82 1.16
N ILE A 49 2.76 -9.82 0.71
CA ILE A 49 1.69 -9.61 -0.29
C ILE A 49 0.61 -8.64 0.24
N PRO A 50 0.02 -8.84 1.44
CA PRO A 50 -0.93 -7.89 1.99
C PRO A 50 -0.36 -6.46 2.15
N LEU A 51 0.94 -6.36 2.49
CA LEU A 51 1.61 -5.05 2.64
C LEU A 51 1.71 -4.29 1.32
N ALA A 52 1.96 -4.99 0.21
CA ALA A 52 1.98 -4.40 -1.11
C ALA A 52 0.60 -3.84 -1.52
N TYR A 53 -0.48 -4.53 -1.16
CA TYR A 53 -1.84 -4.01 -1.38
C TYR A 53 -2.19 -2.86 -0.43
N GLY A 54 -1.73 -2.90 0.83
CA GLY A 54 -1.84 -1.76 1.75
C GLY A 54 -1.14 -0.51 1.19
N LEU A 55 0.06 -0.69 0.64
CA LEU A 55 0.78 0.39 -0.04
C LEU A 55 0.01 0.90 -1.25
N LEU A 56 -0.46 -0.01 -2.14
CA LEU A 56 -1.21 0.34 -3.34
C LEU A 56 -2.47 1.15 -3.02
N MET A 57 -3.22 0.75 -2.00
CA MET A 57 -4.45 1.43 -1.61
C MET A 57 -4.21 2.71 -0.82
N GLY A 58 -3.06 2.85 -0.14
CA GLY A 58 -2.69 4.05 0.61
C GLY A 58 -2.02 5.13 -0.24
N MET A 59 -1.24 4.75 -1.26
CA MET A 59 -0.47 5.69 -2.07
C MET A 59 -1.35 6.54 -3.02
N PRO A 60 -0.83 7.67 -3.55
CA PRO A 60 -1.50 8.43 -4.59
C PRO A 60 -1.71 7.62 -5.88
N GLY A 61 -2.72 8.02 -6.67
CA GLY A 61 -3.04 7.40 -7.95
C GLY A 61 -4.40 6.69 -7.93
N ILE A 62 -4.71 5.98 -8.99
CA ILE A 62 -5.93 5.19 -9.17
C ILE A 62 -5.52 3.71 -9.11
N PRO A 63 -5.74 3.01 -8.00
CA PRO A 63 -5.30 1.63 -7.85
C PRO A 63 -6.07 0.71 -8.80
N CYS A 64 -5.32 -0.15 -9.50
CA CYS A 64 -5.85 -1.17 -10.36
C CYS A 64 -5.45 -2.55 -9.83
N LEU A 65 -6.42 -3.45 -9.70
CA LEU A 65 -6.22 -4.85 -9.36
C LEU A 65 -6.33 -5.68 -10.61
N TYR A 66 -5.32 -6.50 -10.86
CA TYR A 66 -5.37 -7.47 -11.94
C TYR A 66 -6.07 -8.75 -11.46
N TYR A 67 -6.93 -9.33 -12.29
CA TYR A 67 -7.73 -10.50 -11.91
C TYR A 67 -6.85 -11.68 -11.47
N GLY A 68 -7.25 -12.38 -10.43
CA GLY A 68 -6.49 -13.46 -9.78
C GLY A 68 -5.48 -12.98 -8.75
N SER A 69 -5.01 -11.73 -8.82
CA SER A 69 -4.05 -11.19 -7.86
C SER A 69 -4.67 -10.99 -6.48
N GLU A 70 -5.99 -10.84 -6.39
CA GLU A 70 -6.74 -10.71 -5.14
C GLU A 70 -6.78 -11.99 -4.29
N TRP A 71 -6.38 -13.13 -4.86
CA TRP A 71 -6.16 -14.38 -4.11
C TRP A 71 -4.74 -14.90 -4.23
N ALA A 72 -3.80 -14.04 -4.68
CA ALA A 72 -2.39 -14.35 -4.85
C ALA A 72 -2.09 -15.43 -5.90
N GLU A 73 -2.80 -15.41 -7.05
CA GLU A 73 -2.47 -16.29 -8.18
C GLU A 73 -1.03 -16.07 -8.64
N PRO A 74 -0.20 -17.13 -8.71
CA PRO A 74 1.15 -17.02 -9.22
C PRO A 74 1.18 -16.94 -10.74
N GLY A 75 2.29 -16.45 -11.30
CA GLY A 75 2.55 -16.42 -12.74
C GLY A 75 3.85 -15.71 -13.02
N GLU A 76 4.74 -16.36 -13.76
CA GLU A 76 6.03 -15.79 -14.15
C GLU A 76 5.99 -15.42 -15.63
N LYS A 77 6.55 -14.27 -15.97
CA LYS A 77 6.67 -13.84 -17.35
C LYS A 77 7.71 -14.71 -18.06
N ALA A 78 7.30 -15.34 -19.16
CA ALA A 78 8.19 -16.06 -20.04
C ALA A 78 8.69 -15.16 -21.19
N PRO A 79 9.85 -15.46 -21.78
CA PRO A 79 10.39 -14.66 -22.88
C PRO A 79 9.54 -14.70 -24.17
N ASP A 80 8.79 -15.76 -24.40
CA ASP A 80 8.13 -16.11 -25.65
C ASP A 80 6.60 -16.10 -25.57
N ASN A 81 6.03 -16.07 -24.38
CA ASN A 81 4.58 -16.03 -24.21
C ASN A 81 4.16 -15.47 -22.82
N ASP A 82 2.89 -15.09 -22.71
CA ASP A 82 2.28 -14.53 -21.51
C ASP A 82 1.20 -15.46 -20.90
N TYR A 83 1.13 -16.74 -21.27
CA TYR A 83 0.06 -17.63 -20.83
C TYR A 83 -0.02 -17.77 -19.30
N ALA A 84 1.14 -17.85 -18.62
CA ALA A 84 1.18 -17.93 -17.17
C ALA A 84 0.63 -16.66 -16.47
N LEU A 85 0.63 -15.53 -17.17
CA LEU A 85 0.11 -14.25 -16.65
C LEU A 85 -1.39 -14.08 -16.92
N ARG A 86 -1.96 -14.85 -17.84
CA ARG A 86 -3.35 -14.72 -18.33
C ARG A 86 -4.15 -16.01 -18.19
N PRO A 87 -4.16 -16.64 -16.99
CA PRO A 87 -4.91 -17.88 -16.79
C PRO A 87 -6.41 -17.64 -16.96
N CYS A 88 -7.12 -18.67 -17.45
CA CYS A 88 -8.57 -18.71 -17.41
C CYS A 88 -9.01 -19.42 -16.12
N PHE A 89 -9.92 -18.82 -15.39
CA PHE A 89 -10.50 -19.40 -14.18
C PHE A 89 -11.94 -19.84 -14.45
N GLU A 90 -12.28 -21.06 -14.12
CA GLU A 90 -13.66 -21.54 -14.16
C GLU A 90 -14.49 -20.90 -13.03
N GLU A 91 -13.86 -20.75 -11.86
CA GLU A 91 -14.48 -20.14 -10.68
C GLU A 91 -13.48 -19.24 -9.93
N PRO A 92 -13.98 -18.17 -9.24
CA PRO A 92 -13.17 -17.37 -8.33
C PRO A 92 -12.66 -18.21 -7.15
N LYS A 93 -11.46 -17.88 -6.62
CA LYS A 93 -10.82 -18.57 -5.50
C LYS A 93 -10.60 -17.62 -4.30
N PRO A 94 -11.65 -16.96 -3.76
CA PRO A 94 -11.48 -15.98 -2.70
C PRO A 94 -10.85 -16.61 -1.44
N ASN A 95 -10.02 -15.84 -0.77
CA ASN A 95 -9.32 -16.25 0.44
C ASN A 95 -9.18 -15.06 1.42
N GLU A 96 -8.39 -15.21 2.49
CA GLU A 96 -8.15 -14.15 3.48
C GLU A 96 -7.58 -12.87 2.87
N LEU A 97 -6.71 -12.99 1.85
CA LEU A 97 -6.18 -11.82 1.12
C LEU A 97 -7.29 -11.08 0.38
N THR A 98 -8.21 -11.81 -0.23
CA THR A 98 -9.38 -11.21 -0.91
C THR A 98 -10.21 -10.36 0.06
N GLU A 99 -10.49 -10.89 1.25
CA GLU A 99 -11.26 -10.16 2.27
C GLU A 99 -10.48 -8.95 2.81
N PHE A 100 -9.17 -9.07 2.98
CA PHE A 100 -8.31 -7.93 3.36
C PHE A 100 -8.32 -6.83 2.28
N ILE A 101 -8.18 -7.17 1.01
CA ILE A 101 -8.23 -6.22 -0.10
C ILE A 101 -9.59 -5.52 -0.17
N LYS A 102 -10.70 -6.25 0.05
CA LYS A 102 -12.05 -5.64 0.12
C LYS A 102 -12.15 -4.57 1.21
N LYS A 103 -11.53 -4.82 2.39
CA LYS A 103 -11.47 -3.80 3.46
C LYS A 103 -10.68 -2.57 3.02
N LEU A 104 -9.49 -2.76 2.43
CA LEU A 104 -8.67 -1.68 1.92
C LEU A 104 -9.39 -0.85 0.86
N ILE A 105 -10.10 -1.50 -0.07
CA ILE A 105 -10.90 -0.82 -1.10
C ILE A 105 -11.98 0.05 -0.45
N ARG A 106 -12.73 -0.48 0.54
CA ARG A 106 -13.77 0.27 1.24
C ARG A 106 -13.18 1.49 1.96
N VAL A 107 -12.11 1.29 2.73
CA VAL A 107 -11.41 2.38 3.42
C VAL A 107 -11.01 3.47 2.42
N ARG A 108 -10.44 3.09 1.28
CA ARG A 108 -10.04 4.07 0.27
C ARG A 108 -11.24 4.80 -0.35
N GLN A 109 -12.32 4.09 -0.69
CA GLN A 109 -13.52 4.68 -1.30
C GLN A 109 -14.23 5.67 -0.37
N GLU A 110 -14.17 5.45 0.93
CA GLU A 110 -14.76 6.31 1.95
C GLU A 110 -13.86 7.49 2.35
N SER A 111 -12.57 7.49 1.94
CA SER A 111 -11.58 8.50 2.33
C SER A 111 -11.26 9.47 1.18
N ASP A 112 -11.58 10.73 1.37
CA ASP A 112 -11.18 11.80 0.44
C ASP A 112 -9.65 11.99 0.43
N ALA A 113 -8.99 11.86 1.59
CA ALA A 113 -7.53 11.98 1.67
C ALA A 113 -6.82 10.87 0.88
N LEU A 114 -7.27 9.61 0.98
CA LEU A 114 -6.68 8.52 0.22
C LEU A 114 -6.94 8.65 -1.28
N CYS A 115 -8.09 9.18 -1.68
CA CYS A 115 -8.43 9.41 -3.08
C CYS A 115 -7.70 10.64 -3.66
N ASN A 116 -7.75 11.78 -2.99
CA ASN A 116 -7.39 13.09 -3.54
C ASN A 116 -6.29 13.82 -2.76
N GLY A 117 -5.96 13.38 -1.55
CA GLY A 117 -5.07 14.09 -0.63
C GLY A 117 -3.62 14.16 -1.09
N ALA A 118 -2.90 15.16 -0.61
CA ALA A 118 -1.47 15.29 -0.79
C ALA A 118 -0.71 14.14 -0.10
N TYR A 119 0.49 13.85 -0.58
CA TYR A 119 1.38 12.82 -0.04
C TYR A 119 2.58 13.45 0.67
N LYS A 120 2.89 12.96 1.88
CA LYS A 120 4.08 13.36 2.63
C LYS A 120 4.67 12.15 3.37
N ASN A 121 5.97 11.91 3.23
CA ASN A 121 6.69 10.94 4.06
C ASN A 121 6.76 11.43 5.51
N VAL A 122 6.56 10.53 6.49
CA VAL A 122 6.67 10.80 7.92
C VAL A 122 7.85 10.03 8.53
N VAL A 123 7.89 8.70 8.35
CA VAL A 123 9.00 7.85 8.82
C VAL A 123 9.45 6.94 7.69
N ILE A 124 10.75 6.88 7.45
CA ILE A 124 11.35 5.98 6.46
C ILE A 124 12.49 5.22 7.11
N GLN A 125 12.40 3.89 7.08
CA GLN A 125 13.43 2.96 7.54
C GLN A 125 13.60 1.84 6.50
N ASN A 126 14.52 0.91 6.71
CA ASN A 126 14.71 -0.20 5.77
C ASN A 126 13.45 -1.04 5.57
N HIS A 127 12.71 -1.31 6.63
CA HIS A 127 11.53 -2.17 6.62
C HIS A 127 10.23 -1.45 7.01
N GLN A 128 10.32 -0.18 7.41
CA GLN A 128 9.15 0.58 7.84
C GLN A 128 8.97 1.82 6.97
N LEU A 129 7.72 2.08 6.62
CA LEU A 129 7.30 3.28 5.91
C LEU A 129 6.03 3.82 6.57
N VAL A 130 6.09 5.06 7.03
CA VAL A 130 4.91 5.81 7.47
C VAL A 130 4.80 7.04 6.60
N PHE A 131 3.64 7.24 6.01
CA PHE A 131 3.36 8.41 5.22
C PHE A 131 1.96 8.96 5.51
N GLU A 132 1.78 10.19 5.17
CA GLU A 132 0.53 10.94 5.34
C GLU A 132 -0.15 11.16 4.00
N ARG A 133 -1.47 11.05 4.01
CA ARG A 133 -2.36 11.56 2.98
C ARG A 133 -3.24 12.62 3.64
N CYS A 134 -3.25 13.82 3.09
CA CYS A 134 -3.98 14.94 3.67
C CYS A 134 -4.82 15.65 2.60
N SER A 135 -6.10 15.83 2.89
CA SER A 135 -7.02 16.66 2.13
C SER A 135 -7.55 17.80 3.00
N GLU A 136 -8.41 18.65 2.48
CA GLU A 136 -9.10 19.68 3.27
C GLU A 136 -10.05 19.11 4.33
N LYS A 137 -10.50 17.85 4.16
CA LYS A 137 -11.53 17.23 5.01
C LYS A 137 -10.95 16.33 6.09
N GLU A 138 -9.81 15.69 5.81
CA GLU A 138 -9.25 14.67 6.71
C GLU A 138 -7.75 14.46 6.49
N ARG A 139 -7.14 13.83 7.47
CA ARG A 139 -5.76 13.39 7.47
C ARG A 139 -5.71 11.90 7.76
N VAL A 140 -5.09 11.13 6.88
CA VAL A 140 -4.90 9.68 7.04
C VAL A 140 -3.41 9.37 7.14
N ILE A 141 -3.04 8.55 8.11
CA ILE A 141 -1.69 8.02 8.27
C ILE A 141 -1.71 6.57 7.78
N VAL A 142 -0.82 6.27 6.86
CA VAL A 142 -0.60 4.90 6.40
C VAL A 142 0.74 4.43 6.94
N ALA A 143 0.72 3.36 7.72
CA ALA A 143 1.91 2.82 8.38
C ALA A 143 2.12 1.35 8.00
N ILE A 144 3.31 1.04 7.50
CA ILE A 144 3.68 -0.29 7.00
C ILE A 144 4.93 -0.76 7.73
N ASN A 145 4.88 -1.97 8.29
CA ASN A 145 6.03 -2.68 8.82
C ASN A 145 6.23 -3.99 8.06
N ALA A 146 7.30 -4.09 7.29
CA ALA A 146 7.68 -5.30 6.55
C ALA A 146 8.65 -6.21 7.31
N ALA A 147 9.03 -5.86 8.54
CA ALA A 147 9.86 -6.68 9.39
C ALA A 147 9.06 -7.77 10.12
N ASP A 148 9.72 -8.80 10.58
CA ASP A 148 9.17 -9.89 11.40
C ASP A 148 9.15 -9.58 12.91
N TYR A 149 9.50 -8.35 13.28
CA TYR A 149 9.49 -7.84 14.65
C TYR A 149 8.65 -6.56 14.76
N PRO A 150 8.11 -6.27 15.97
CA PRO A 150 7.42 -5.01 16.23
C PRO A 150 8.40 -3.83 16.13
N TYR A 151 7.91 -2.67 15.74
CA TYR A 151 8.70 -1.47 15.59
C TYR A 151 7.97 -0.24 16.13
N THR A 152 8.64 0.54 16.99
CA THR A 152 8.15 1.84 17.45
C THR A 152 8.65 2.93 16.50
N ALA A 153 7.78 3.42 15.63
CA ALA A 153 8.10 4.51 14.72
C ALA A 153 8.11 5.85 15.47
N ASN A 154 9.23 6.57 15.42
CA ASN A 154 9.32 7.93 15.97
C ASN A 154 8.76 8.92 14.93
N ALA A 155 7.54 9.34 15.14
CA ALA A 155 6.75 10.19 14.25
C ALA A 155 6.38 11.51 14.97
N GLY A 156 7.38 12.24 15.46
CA GLY A 156 7.26 13.37 16.38
C GLY A 156 6.17 14.41 16.08
N GLU A 157 5.72 14.52 14.84
CA GLU A 157 4.62 15.40 14.44
C GLU A 157 3.22 14.79 14.66
N LEU A 158 3.14 13.47 14.93
CA LEU A 158 1.87 12.77 15.11
C LEU A 158 1.46 12.72 16.57
N ASN A 159 0.52 13.56 16.95
CA ASN A 159 -0.01 13.63 18.32
C ASN A 159 -1.54 13.61 18.28
N GLY A 160 -2.15 13.00 19.31
CA GLY A 160 -3.58 12.91 19.46
C GLY A 160 -4.14 11.51 19.29
N THR A 161 -5.42 11.41 19.00
CA THR A 161 -6.13 10.14 18.78
C THR A 161 -6.63 10.04 17.35
N ALA A 162 -6.57 8.83 16.80
CA ALA A 162 -7.13 8.50 15.50
C ALA A 162 -7.90 7.17 15.58
N ALA A 163 -8.78 6.93 14.62
CA ALA A 163 -9.37 5.62 14.43
C ALA A 163 -8.50 4.81 13.43
N ASP A 164 -8.17 3.58 13.78
CA ASP A 164 -7.64 2.62 12.81
C ASP A 164 -8.78 2.23 11.86
N LEU A 165 -8.65 2.60 10.60
CA LEU A 165 -9.71 2.40 9.59
C LEU A 165 -9.91 0.93 9.20
N LEU A 166 -8.96 0.05 9.53
CA LEU A 166 -9.05 -1.39 9.26
C LEU A 166 -9.71 -2.17 10.39
N THR A 167 -9.56 -1.70 11.63
CA THR A 167 -10.06 -2.41 12.83
C THR A 167 -11.19 -1.68 13.55
N GLY A 168 -11.29 -0.36 13.37
CA GLY A 168 -12.19 0.52 14.13
C GLY A 168 -11.69 0.87 15.53
N GLU A 169 -10.50 0.41 15.92
CA GLU A 169 -9.91 0.68 17.23
C GLU A 169 -9.38 2.12 17.32
N THR A 170 -9.40 2.68 18.51
CA THR A 170 -8.78 3.99 18.77
C THR A 170 -7.28 3.83 19.02
N VAL A 171 -6.48 4.54 18.24
CA VAL A 171 -5.02 4.61 18.39
C VAL A 171 -4.64 5.96 18.97
N THR A 172 -3.84 5.96 20.03
CA THR A 172 -3.27 7.18 20.62
C THR A 172 -1.82 7.34 20.18
N MET A 173 -1.51 8.49 19.60
CA MET A 173 -0.16 8.84 19.14
C MET A 173 0.40 9.98 20.00
N ASN A 174 1.58 9.77 20.56
CA ASN A 174 2.33 10.75 21.35
C ASN A 174 3.73 10.93 20.74
N GLY A 175 3.79 11.29 19.47
CA GLY A 175 5.02 11.33 18.70
C GLY A 175 5.57 9.94 18.33
N GLN A 176 4.88 8.88 18.70
CA GLN A 176 5.27 7.49 18.43
C GLN A 176 4.09 6.68 17.91
N LEU A 177 4.37 5.69 17.08
CA LEU A 177 3.40 4.75 16.54
C LEU A 177 3.96 3.34 16.62
N GLU A 178 3.23 2.45 17.31
CA GLU A 178 3.59 1.04 17.45
C GLU A 178 3.11 0.24 16.24
N LEU A 179 4.05 -0.37 15.52
CA LEU A 179 3.80 -1.17 14.33
C LEU A 179 3.99 -2.67 14.64
N LYS A 180 2.97 -3.47 14.44
CA LYS A 180 3.04 -4.93 14.57
C LYS A 180 3.93 -5.52 13.46
N PRO A 181 4.51 -6.73 13.65
CA PRO A 181 5.22 -7.43 12.58
C PRO A 181 4.30 -7.65 11.36
N TYR A 182 4.85 -7.44 10.15
CA TYR A 182 4.13 -7.64 8.88
C TYR A 182 2.74 -6.99 8.86
N SER A 183 2.67 -5.71 9.25
CA SER A 183 1.39 -5.00 9.39
C SER A 183 1.23 -3.82 8.45
N VAL A 184 -0.03 -3.52 8.16
CA VAL A 184 -0.53 -2.26 7.61
C VAL A 184 -1.53 -1.70 8.62
N GLN A 185 -1.39 -0.45 8.92
CA GLN A 185 -2.26 0.33 9.80
C GLN A 185 -2.57 1.67 9.14
#